data_08ec8a7cbeeeee7499fa687a9ef6f4ff
#
_entry.id   08ec8a7cbeeeee7499fa687a9ef6f4ff
#
_cell.length_a   1.000
_cell.length_b   1.000
_cell.length_c   1.000
_cell.angle_alpha   90.00
_cell.angle_beta   90.00
_cell.angle_gamma   90.00
#
_symmetry.space_group_name_H-M   'P 1'
#
loop_
_entity.id
_entity.type
_entity.pdbx_description
1 polymer ?
#
loop_
_entity_poly.entity_id
_entity_poly.type
_entity_poly.pdbx_seq_one_letter_code
_entity_poly.pdbx_strand_id
1 'polypeptide(L)'
;MKQDVILVLDCGATNVRAMAVDRQGNIIARAATANASDIAAEKSDWHQWSLEAIMQRFADCCRQIHDQLASCTVRGITVTTFGVDGALVDEQGALLYPIISWKCPRTAAVMEKISPYMPARQLQQIAGVGAFAFNTLYKLVWLKENHPQLLAQAHAWLFISSLINHRLTGEFTTDLTMAGTSQMLDLRQRDFSAPILQATGLPRRLFPRLVEAGQPIGALLPEAAALLGLPVGIPVISAGHDTQFALFGAGAGQDEPVLSSGTWEILMVRSAQVDTSLLCDYSGSTCELDSQPGRYNPGMQWLASGVLEWVRKLLWSADTPWQTLIDEAQAIPPGAQGVRMQCDLLASQHAGWQGVTLNTTRGHFYRAALEGLSDQLAQHLQTLEKIGGFRAKELLLVGGGSRNALWNQIKANRLGIPIKVLDDAETTVAGAAMFGWYGVGEFSSPEQARAQVAYRYRYFWPQTEPELIEEA
;
A
#
# COMPACT_ATOMS: atom_id res chain seq x y z
N MET A 1 -11.24 7.96 35.01
CA MET A 1 -10.41 6.81 34.53
C MET A 1 -9.70 7.30 33.26
N LYS A 2 -8.43 6.90 33.06
CA LYS A 2 -7.72 7.22 31.83
C LYS A 2 -8.38 6.49 30.64
N GLN A 3 -8.35 7.12 29.47
CA GLN A 3 -8.88 6.51 28.24
C GLN A 3 -7.89 5.47 27.70
N ASP A 4 -8.37 4.28 27.41
CA ASP A 4 -7.56 3.23 26.77
C ASP A 4 -7.35 3.53 25.30
N VAL A 5 -6.12 3.34 24.80
CA VAL A 5 -5.74 3.54 23.41
C VAL A 5 -4.78 2.47 22.90
N ILE A 6 -4.78 2.21 21.60
CA ILE A 6 -3.69 1.58 20.88
C ILE A 6 -2.82 2.69 20.27
N LEU A 7 -1.51 2.60 20.47
CA LEU A 7 -0.55 3.47 19.82
C LEU A 7 -0.09 2.83 18.51
N VAL A 8 -0.39 3.47 17.40
CA VAL A 8 0.07 3.05 16.07
C VAL A 8 1.30 3.87 15.70
N LEU A 9 2.41 3.19 15.44
CA LEU A 9 3.64 3.74 14.89
C LEU A 9 3.67 3.39 13.40
N ASP A 10 3.48 4.38 12.55
CA ASP A 10 3.39 4.22 11.11
C ASP A 10 4.58 4.87 10.41
N CYS A 11 5.39 4.04 9.72
CA CYS A 11 6.54 4.46 8.94
C CYS A 11 6.18 4.51 7.46
N GLY A 12 5.70 5.65 6.99
CA GLY A 12 5.51 5.91 5.57
C GLY A 12 6.78 6.42 4.89
N ALA A 13 6.79 6.42 3.55
CA ALA A 13 7.94 6.87 2.78
C ALA A 13 8.19 8.40 2.88
N THR A 14 7.16 9.17 3.19
CA THR A 14 7.21 10.64 3.27
C THR A 14 6.99 11.17 4.68
N ASN A 15 6.34 10.39 5.54
CA ASN A 15 6.06 10.75 6.93
C ASN A 15 6.20 9.53 7.84
N VAL A 16 6.77 9.78 9.00
CA VAL A 16 6.67 8.91 10.18
C VAL A 16 5.59 9.49 11.08
N ARG A 17 4.69 8.66 11.58
CA ARG A 17 3.55 9.09 12.39
C ARG A 17 3.40 8.29 13.66
N ALA A 18 2.92 8.93 14.72
CA ALA A 18 2.44 8.26 15.93
C ALA A 18 1.02 8.72 16.21
N MET A 19 0.09 7.79 16.31
CA MET A 19 -1.32 8.07 16.53
C MET A 19 -1.90 7.16 17.61
N ALA A 20 -2.59 7.76 18.57
CA ALA A 20 -3.32 7.04 19.61
C ALA A 20 -4.79 6.90 19.21
N VAL A 21 -5.29 5.67 19.18
CA VAL A 21 -6.63 5.35 18.67
C VAL A 21 -7.43 4.64 19.75
N ASP A 22 -8.64 5.12 20.04
CA ASP A 22 -9.55 4.49 21.01
C ASP A 22 -10.29 3.26 20.45
N ARG A 23 -11.14 2.65 21.27
CA ARG A 23 -11.93 1.46 20.88
C ARG A 23 -12.92 1.71 19.76
N GLN A 24 -13.37 2.94 19.58
CA GLN A 24 -14.32 3.38 18.57
C GLN A 24 -13.63 3.82 17.27
N GLY A 25 -12.29 3.76 17.22
CA GLY A 25 -11.51 4.20 16.07
C GLY A 25 -11.26 5.71 16.01
N ASN A 26 -11.58 6.45 17.08
CA ASN A 26 -11.28 7.87 17.15
C ASN A 26 -9.80 8.11 17.42
N ILE A 27 -9.20 9.04 16.69
CA ILE A 27 -7.82 9.46 16.91
C ILE A 27 -7.80 10.47 18.05
N ILE A 28 -7.24 10.05 19.20
CA ILE A 28 -7.15 10.84 20.42
C ILE A 28 -5.94 11.77 20.39
N ALA A 29 -4.85 11.32 19.80
CA ALA A 29 -3.63 12.09 19.61
C ALA A 29 -2.95 11.72 18.31
N ARG A 30 -2.34 12.71 17.65
CA ARG A 30 -1.59 12.50 16.40
C ARG A 30 -0.37 13.38 16.33
N ALA A 31 0.72 12.80 15.81
CA ALA A 31 1.89 13.54 15.38
C ALA A 31 2.45 12.95 14.11
N ALA A 32 3.10 13.78 13.32
CA ALA A 32 3.79 13.38 12.10
C ALA A 32 5.11 14.15 11.97
N THR A 33 6.12 13.46 11.46
CA THR A 33 7.42 14.03 11.15
C THR A 33 7.80 13.59 9.73
N ALA A 34 8.37 14.51 8.94
CA ALA A 34 8.79 14.20 7.58
C ALA A 34 9.83 13.06 7.56
N ASN A 35 9.68 12.17 6.59
CA ASN A 35 10.59 11.05 6.34
C ASN A 35 11.17 11.15 4.93
N ALA A 36 12.41 10.73 4.76
CA ALA A 36 13.07 10.65 3.47
C ALA A 36 14.17 9.57 3.51
N SER A 37 14.44 8.98 2.34
CA SER A 37 15.61 8.13 2.16
C SER A 37 16.88 8.98 2.01
N ASP A 38 17.99 8.45 2.50
CA ASP A 38 19.30 9.05 2.32
C ASP A 38 19.92 8.57 1.00
N ILE A 39 20.86 9.37 0.48
CA ILE A 39 21.70 8.97 -0.66
C ILE A 39 22.88 8.18 -0.11
N ALA A 40 23.16 7.01 -0.69
CA ALA A 40 24.31 6.20 -0.32
C ALA A 40 25.63 6.88 -0.73
N ALA A 41 26.65 6.72 0.09
CA ALA A 41 27.97 7.32 -0.18
C ALA A 41 28.61 6.75 -1.45
N GLU A 42 28.31 5.51 -1.80
CA GLU A 42 28.90 4.80 -2.94
C GLU A 42 28.40 5.32 -4.29
N LYS A 43 27.15 5.81 -4.36
CA LYS A 43 26.58 6.24 -5.63
C LYS A 43 25.42 7.20 -5.44
N SER A 44 25.40 8.29 -6.20
CA SER A 44 24.46 9.41 -6.05
C SER A 44 22.99 9.07 -6.39
N ASP A 45 22.74 7.98 -7.08
CA ASP A 45 21.39 7.48 -7.40
C ASP A 45 20.95 6.32 -6.49
N TRP A 46 21.78 5.91 -5.53
CA TRP A 46 21.44 4.86 -4.58
C TRP A 46 20.79 5.44 -3.33
N HIS A 47 19.64 4.85 -2.96
CA HIS A 47 18.83 5.28 -1.84
C HIS A 47 18.82 4.22 -0.74
N GLN A 48 18.86 4.68 0.51
CA GLN A 48 18.81 3.83 1.71
C GLN A 48 18.02 4.50 2.83
N TRP A 49 17.58 3.70 3.80
CA TRP A 49 16.91 4.19 5.01
C TRP A 49 17.85 4.10 6.21
N SER A 50 17.77 5.08 7.10
CA SER A 50 18.41 5.03 8.42
C SER A 50 17.38 4.57 9.46
N LEU A 51 17.61 3.40 10.07
CA LEU A 51 16.75 2.89 11.13
C LEU A 51 16.80 3.80 12.37
N GLU A 52 17.96 4.30 12.72
CA GLU A 52 18.17 5.23 13.83
C GLU A 52 17.39 6.53 13.62
N ALA A 53 17.41 7.08 12.41
CA ALA A 53 16.63 8.27 12.07
C ALA A 53 15.12 8.02 12.15
N ILE A 54 14.65 6.85 11.70
CA ILE A 54 13.24 6.46 11.80
C ILE A 54 12.83 6.33 13.27
N MET A 55 13.62 5.65 14.09
CA MET A 55 13.35 5.51 15.53
C MET A 55 13.34 6.87 16.23
N GLN A 56 14.25 7.77 15.89
CA GLN A 56 14.26 9.14 16.42
C GLN A 56 13.02 9.93 16.02
N ARG A 57 12.54 9.78 14.77
CA ARG A 57 11.28 10.40 14.30
C ARG A 57 10.07 9.89 15.08
N PHE A 58 10.02 8.60 15.40
CA PHE A 58 8.99 8.06 16.29
C PHE A 58 9.07 8.69 17.69
N ALA A 59 10.28 8.82 18.25
CA ALA A 59 10.47 9.49 19.54
C ALA A 59 10.00 10.95 19.50
N ASP A 60 10.31 11.68 18.41
CA ASP A 60 9.87 13.06 18.23
C ASP A 60 8.34 13.17 18.12
N CYS A 61 7.70 12.24 17.40
CA CYS A 61 6.23 12.16 17.34
C CYS A 61 5.62 11.88 18.71
N CYS A 62 6.14 10.91 19.45
CA CYS A 62 5.64 10.60 20.80
C CYS A 62 5.83 11.76 21.77
N ARG A 63 6.92 12.52 21.65
CA ARG A 63 7.15 13.73 22.45
C ARG A 63 6.15 14.82 22.14
N GLN A 64 5.76 15.01 20.88
CA GLN A 64 4.76 16.00 20.48
C GLN A 64 3.38 15.72 21.07
N ILE A 65 3.03 14.45 21.29
CA ILE A 65 1.74 14.05 21.87
C ILE A 65 1.86 13.56 23.33
N HIS A 66 2.95 13.89 24.00
CA HIS A 66 3.25 13.36 25.35
C HIS A 66 2.12 13.65 26.33
N ASP A 67 1.59 14.86 26.37
CA ASP A 67 0.55 15.27 27.32
C ASP A 67 -0.75 14.51 27.09
N GLN A 68 -1.13 14.29 25.81
CA GLN A 68 -2.29 13.50 25.47
C GLN A 68 -2.08 12.02 25.86
N LEU A 69 -0.90 11.45 25.59
CA LEU A 69 -0.57 10.07 25.96
C LEU A 69 -0.54 9.90 27.49
N ALA A 70 -0.07 10.90 28.24
CA ALA A 70 -0.05 10.86 29.71
C ALA A 70 -1.47 10.79 30.31
N SER A 71 -2.47 11.28 29.60
CA SER A 71 -3.90 11.18 29.98
C SER A 71 -4.55 9.86 29.59
N CYS A 72 -3.85 9.02 28.81
CA CYS A 72 -4.33 7.73 28.29
C CYS A 72 -3.64 6.55 28.99
N THR A 73 -4.21 5.36 28.81
CA THR A 73 -3.56 4.08 29.05
C THR A 73 -3.26 3.44 27.70
N VAL A 74 -1.98 3.34 27.32
CA VAL A 74 -1.56 2.67 26.09
C VAL A 74 -1.63 1.15 26.34
N ARG A 75 -2.62 0.49 25.75
CA ARG A 75 -2.88 -0.95 25.93
C ARG A 75 -2.00 -1.82 25.04
N GLY A 76 -1.56 -1.30 23.92
CA GLY A 76 -0.69 -1.99 22.97
C GLY A 76 -0.10 -1.03 21.95
N ILE A 77 0.95 -1.50 21.29
CA ILE A 77 1.64 -0.79 20.19
C ILE A 77 1.57 -1.68 18.97
N THR A 78 1.26 -1.08 17.80
CA THR A 78 1.36 -1.72 16.48
C THR A 78 2.28 -0.90 15.59
N VAL A 79 2.98 -1.59 14.67
CA VAL A 79 3.89 -0.96 13.71
C VAL A 79 3.44 -1.29 12.30
N THR A 80 3.18 -0.26 11.49
CA THR A 80 2.96 -0.38 10.04
C THR A 80 4.06 0.32 9.29
N THR A 81 4.43 -0.22 8.12
CA THR A 81 5.46 0.33 7.26
C THR A 81 5.09 0.13 5.80
N PHE A 82 5.77 0.86 4.90
CA PHE A 82 5.84 0.45 3.50
C PHE A 82 6.45 -0.96 3.39
N GLY A 83 6.15 -1.67 2.30
CA GLY A 83 6.61 -3.05 2.07
C GLY A 83 8.05 -3.16 1.58
N VAL A 84 8.46 -4.36 1.30
CA VAL A 84 9.63 -4.83 0.55
C VAL A 84 11.03 -4.54 1.11
N ASP A 85 11.20 -3.50 1.94
CA ASP A 85 12.50 -3.09 2.45
C ASP A 85 12.86 -3.82 3.75
N GLY A 86 14.14 -4.02 3.95
CA GLY A 86 14.68 -4.68 5.12
C GLY A 86 16.21 -4.71 5.11
N ALA A 87 16.79 -5.44 6.07
CA ALA A 87 18.24 -5.58 6.18
C ALA A 87 18.67 -6.93 6.76
N LEU A 88 19.89 -7.34 6.42
CA LEU A 88 20.62 -8.39 7.14
C LEU A 88 21.09 -7.86 8.48
N VAL A 89 20.90 -8.62 9.54
CA VAL A 89 21.31 -8.27 10.91
C VAL A 89 22.13 -9.38 11.55
N ASP A 90 22.94 -9.00 12.54
CA ASP A 90 23.65 -9.93 13.42
C ASP A 90 22.76 -10.46 14.55
N GLU A 91 23.34 -11.23 15.48
CA GLU A 91 22.63 -11.82 16.63
C GLU A 91 22.12 -10.77 17.63
N GLN A 92 22.64 -9.56 17.60
CA GLN A 92 22.20 -8.43 18.42
C GLN A 92 21.19 -7.54 17.70
N GLY A 93 20.88 -7.83 16.42
CA GLY A 93 19.99 -7.03 15.60
C GLY A 93 20.65 -5.79 14.98
N ALA A 94 22.00 -5.69 15.02
CA ALA A 94 22.72 -4.62 14.34
C ALA A 94 22.78 -4.88 12.84
N LEU A 95 22.61 -3.80 12.05
CA LEU A 95 22.63 -3.88 10.59
C LEU A 95 24.02 -4.28 10.07
N LEU A 96 24.09 -5.32 9.24
CA LEU A 96 25.30 -5.71 8.53
C LEU A 96 25.48 -4.96 7.20
N TYR A 97 24.41 -4.42 6.66
CA TYR A 97 24.38 -3.59 5.47
C TYR A 97 23.24 -2.57 5.59
N PRO A 98 23.34 -1.37 5.00
CA PRO A 98 22.26 -0.38 5.00
C PRO A 98 20.95 -0.94 4.43
N ILE A 99 19.81 -0.41 4.91
CA ILE A 99 18.49 -0.77 4.39
C ILE A 99 18.35 -0.20 2.98
N ILE A 100 18.40 -1.05 1.96
CA ILE A 100 18.22 -0.64 0.57
C ILE A 100 16.77 -0.18 0.38
N SER A 101 16.60 1.09 -0.01
CA SER A 101 15.27 1.65 -0.25
C SER A 101 14.63 1.09 -1.52
N TRP A 102 13.32 0.93 -1.51
CA TRP A 102 12.54 0.59 -2.69
C TRP A 102 12.69 1.61 -3.85
N LYS A 103 13.12 2.83 -3.54
CA LYS A 103 13.45 3.87 -4.53
C LYS A 103 14.80 3.64 -5.23
N CYS A 104 15.64 2.76 -4.68
CA CYS A 104 16.99 2.56 -5.19
C CYS A 104 16.99 1.73 -6.49
N PRO A 105 17.63 2.21 -7.57
CA PRO A 105 17.59 1.54 -8.86
C PRO A 105 18.53 0.33 -8.96
N ARG A 106 19.39 0.08 -7.93
CA ARG A 106 20.47 -0.95 -8.01
C ARG A 106 19.95 -2.36 -8.28
N THR A 107 18.71 -2.66 -7.93
CA THR A 107 18.10 -3.99 -8.07
C THR A 107 17.41 -4.21 -9.42
N ALA A 108 17.27 -3.20 -10.25
CA ALA A 108 16.62 -3.31 -11.56
C ALA A 108 17.34 -4.34 -12.47
N ALA A 109 18.68 -4.29 -12.51
CA ALA A 109 19.46 -5.24 -13.29
C ALA A 109 19.35 -6.69 -12.78
N VAL A 110 19.14 -6.89 -11.48
CA VAL A 110 18.89 -8.23 -10.90
C VAL A 110 17.55 -8.76 -11.39
N MET A 111 16.51 -7.92 -11.36
CA MET A 111 15.18 -8.30 -11.86
C MET A 111 15.23 -8.72 -13.33
N GLU A 112 15.92 -7.96 -14.19
CA GLU A 112 16.06 -8.27 -15.60
C GLU A 112 16.79 -9.61 -15.86
N LYS A 113 17.68 -9.99 -14.94
CA LYS A 113 18.52 -11.18 -15.03
C LYS A 113 18.08 -12.30 -14.08
N ILE A 114 16.86 -12.29 -13.57
CA ILE A 114 16.41 -13.28 -12.58
C ILE A 114 16.15 -14.67 -13.19
N SER A 115 15.84 -14.75 -14.48
CA SER A 115 15.44 -15.99 -15.16
C SER A 115 16.38 -17.18 -15.01
N PRO A 116 17.73 -17.03 -14.93
CA PRO A 116 18.63 -18.16 -14.63
C PRO A 116 18.39 -18.82 -13.26
N TYR A 117 17.88 -18.07 -12.28
CA TYR A 117 17.48 -18.63 -10.98
C TYR A 117 16.10 -19.27 -11.07
N MET A 118 15.11 -18.51 -11.52
CA MET A 118 13.74 -18.97 -11.75
C MET A 118 13.04 -18.02 -12.73
N PRO A 119 12.27 -18.52 -13.72
CA PRO A 119 11.51 -17.67 -14.62
C PRO A 119 10.56 -16.72 -13.85
N ALA A 120 10.48 -15.46 -14.28
CA ALA A 120 9.65 -14.44 -13.61
C ALA A 120 8.18 -14.85 -13.48
N ARG A 121 7.62 -15.52 -14.51
CA ARG A 121 6.26 -16.07 -14.47
C ARG A 121 6.10 -17.11 -13.36
N GLN A 122 7.05 -18.00 -13.17
CA GLN A 122 7.01 -19.02 -12.12
C GLN A 122 7.11 -18.38 -10.73
N LEU A 123 7.97 -17.36 -10.56
CA LEU A 123 8.05 -16.58 -9.32
C LEU A 123 6.69 -15.99 -8.95
N GLN A 124 6.01 -15.35 -9.91
CA GLN A 124 4.70 -14.76 -9.66
C GLN A 124 3.61 -15.82 -9.42
N GLN A 125 3.64 -16.94 -10.12
CA GLN A 125 2.70 -18.04 -9.88
C GLN A 125 2.78 -18.59 -8.45
N ILE A 126 3.97 -18.67 -7.88
CA ILE A 126 4.19 -19.14 -6.51
C ILE A 126 3.84 -18.05 -5.50
N ALA A 127 4.43 -16.86 -5.69
CA ALA A 127 4.39 -15.79 -4.70
C ALA A 127 3.18 -14.86 -4.84
N GLY A 128 2.52 -14.83 -6.01
CA GLY A 128 1.48 -13.86 -6.34
C GLY A 128 2.04 -12.48 -6.71
N VAL A 129 3.15 -12.09 -6.14
CA VAL A 129 3.76 -10.77 -6.33
C VAL A 129 4.36 -10.64 -7.73
N GLY A 130 4.00 -9.55 -8.43
CA GLY A 130 4.53 -9.21 -9.74
C GLY A 130 6.02 -8.86 -9.71
N ALA A 131 6.65 -8.84 -10.89
CA ALA A 131 8.05 -8.46 -11.02
C ALA A 131 8.21 -6.95 -10.97
N PHE A 132 8.59 -6.44 -9.81
CA PHE A 132 8.93 -5.04 -9.58
C PHE A 132 10.38 -4.92 -9.11
N ALA A 133 11.13 -3.98 -9.65
CA ALA A 133 12.55 -3.83 -9.36
C ALA A 133 12.86 -3.70 -7.84
N PHE A 134 11.90 -3.22 -7.06
CA PHE A 134 12.02 -3.04 -5.62
C PHE A 134 11.73 -4.30 -4.78
N ASN A 135 11.34 -5.44 -5.36
CA ASN A 135 11.02 -6.64 -4.57
C ASN A 135 12.19 -7.07 -3.69
N THR A 136 11.87 -7.55 -2.50
CA THR A 136 12.85 -8.02 -1.51
C THR A 136 13.78 -9.09 -2.07
N LEU A 137 13.24 -10.02 -2.89
CA LEU A 137 14.01 -11.07 -3.53
C LEU A 137 15.22 -10.50 -4.28
N TYR A 138 15.03 -9.43 -5.04
CA TYR A 138 16.11 -8.84 -5.83
C TYR A 138 17.17 -8.14 -4.97
N LYS A 139 16.77 -7.60 -3.81
CA LYS A 139 17.72 -7.05 -2.83
C LYS A 139 18.62 -8.13 -2.24
N LEU A 140 18.03 -9.27 -1.86
CA LEU A 140 18.78 -10.40 -1.30
C LEU A 140 19.67 -11.07 -2.34
N VAL A 141 19.21 -11.22 -3.58
CA VAL A 141 20.04 -11.72 -4.68
C VAL A 141 21.19 -10.74 -4.96
N TRP A 142 20.92 -9.43 -4.98
CA TRP A 142 21.97 -8.43 -5.15
C TRP A 142 23.03 -8.51 -4.02
N LEU A 143 22.59 -8.64 -2.77
CA LEU A 143 23.50 -8.82 -1.63
C LEU A 143 24.31 -10.10 -1.75
N LYS A 144 23.70 -11.20 -2.18
CA LYS A 144 24.40 -12.48 -2.43
C LYS A 144 25.48 -12.33 -3.50
N GLU A 145 25.19 -11.63 -4.59
CA GLU A 145 26.12 -11.47 -5.71
C GLU A 145 27.26 -10.49 -5.41
N ASN A 146 27.00 -9.46 -4.62
CA ASN A 146 27.98 -8.40 -4.34
C ASN A 146 28.65 -8.51 -2.96
N HIS A 147 27.97 -9.12 -1.99
CA HIS A 147 28.43 -9.23 -0.60
C HIS A 147 28.11 -10.61 -0.01
N PRO A 148 28.56 -11.73 -0.63
CA PRO A 148 28.18 -13.07 -0.19
C PRO A 148 28.58 -13.38 1.27
N GLN A 149 29.65 -12.77 1.75
CA GLN A 149 30.11 -12.92 3.14
C GLN A 149 29.09 -12.40 4.14
N LEU A 150 28.31 -11.37 3.79
CA LEU A 150 27.30 -10.82 4.69
C LEU A 150 26.14 -11.80 4.89
N LEU A 151 25.70 -12.48 3.83
CA LEU A 151 24.69 -13.53 3.95
C LEU A 151 25.16 -14.69 4.84
N ALA A 152 26.44 -15.08 4.73
CA ALA A 152 27.01 -16.14 5.53
C ALA A 152 27.08 -15.78 7.02
N GLN A 153 27.37 -14.51 7.33
CA GLN A 153 27.50 -13.98 8.69
C GLN A 153 26.15 -13.60 9.31
N ALA A 154 25.13 -13.32 8.48
CA ALA A 154 23.84 -12.83 8.96
C ALA A 154 23.14 -13.85 9.85
N HIS A 155 22.64 -13.36 10.99
CA HIS A 155 21.73 -14.08 11.86
C HIS A 155 20.34 -14.15 11.24
N ALA A 156 19.83 -13.00 10.73
CA ALA A 156 18.51 -12.89 10.14
C ALA A 156 18.43 -11.80 9.08
N TRP A 157 17.42 -11.93 8.21
CA TRP A 157 16.82 -10.83 7.47
C TRP A 157 15.61 -10.32 8.24
N LEU A 158 15.58 -9.02 8.53
CA LEU A 158 14.42 -8.35 9.10
C LEU A 158 13.84 -7.32 8.13
N PHE A 159 12.55 -7.45 7.83
CA PHE A 159 11.83 -6.39 7.13
C PHE A 159 11.79 -5.12 7.98
N ILE A 160 11.57 -3.96 7.38
CA ILE A 160 11.63 -2.69 8.09
C ILE A 160 10.67 -2.64 9.29
N SER A 161 9.47 -3.22 9.21
CA SER A 161 8.57 -3.35 10.36
C SER A 161 9.17 -4.23 11.46
N SER A 162 9.80 -5.33 11.08
CA SER A 162 10.46 -6.25 12.02
C SER A 162 11.73 -5.68 12.63
N LEU A 163 12.46 -4.81 11.91
CA LEU A 163 13.57 -4.03 12.46
C LEU A 163 13.08 -3.10 13.58
N ILE A 164 11.97 -2.41 13.35
CA ILE A 164 11.35 -1.55 14.37
C ILE A 164 10.84 -2.40 15.54
N ASN A 165 10.13 -3.48 15.28
CA ASN A 165 9.66 -4.41 16.31
C ASN A 165 10.81 -4.98 17.15
N HIS A 166 11.94 -5.29 16.53
CA HIS A 166 13.14 -5.74 17.26
C HIS A 166 13.70 -4.64 18.17
N ARG A 167 13.75 -3.39 17.72
CA ARG A 167 14.15 -2.26 18.59
C ARG A 167 13.21 -2.08 19.76
N LEU A 168 11.91 -2.36 19.58
CA LEU A 168 10.92 -2.24 20.64
C LEU A 168 10.96 -3.40 21.64
N THR A 169 11.21 -4.63 21.19
CA THR A 169 10.98 -5.86 21.97
C THR A 169 12.19 -6.77 22.13
N GLY A 170 13.21 -6.63 21.29
CA GLY A 170 14.32 -7.58 21.20
C GLY A 170 14.01 -8.88 20.45
N GLU A 171 12.77 -9.07 19.99
CA GLU A 171 12.34 -10.29 19.30
C GLU A 171 12.68 -10.27 17.82
N PHE A 172 13.15 -11.42 17.30
CA PHE A 172 13.33 -11.65 15.88
C PHE A 172 12.07 -12.29 15.31
N THR A 173 11.31 -11.52 14.53
CA THR A 173 10.06 -11.98 13.92
C THR A 173 9.95 -11.49 12.47
N THR A 174 9.02 -12.07 11.73
CA THR A 174 8.65 -11.64 10.39
C THR A 174 7.13 -11.43 10.33
N ASP A 175 6.70 -10.20 10.16
CA ASP A 175 5.27 -9.90 9.92
C ASP A 175 4.85 -10.56 8.61
N LEU A 176 3.80 -11.38 8.64
CA LEU A 176 3.40 -12.19 7.49
C LEU A 176 2.99 -11.33 6.29
N THR A 177 2.34 -10.19 6.52
CA THR A 177 1.98 -9.25 5.46
C THR A 177 3.20 -8.63 4.77
N MET A 178 4.30 -8.42 5.50
CA MET A 178 5.57 -7.98 4.93
C MET A 178 6.24 -9.09 4.11
N ALA A 179 6.28 -10.32 4.63
CA ALA A 179 6.77 -11.47 3.87
C ALA A 179 5.99 -11.66 2.56
N GLY A 180 4.68 -11.37 2.58
CA GLY A 180 3.80 -11.41 1.41
C GLY A 180 4.16 -10.42 0.30
N THR A 181 4.94 -9.37 0.60
CA THR A 181 5.41 -8.39 -0.42
C THR A 181 6.71 -8.82 -1.09
N SER A 182 7.38 -9.84 -0.57
CA SER A 182 8.81 -10.12 -0.84
C SER A 182 9.10 -10.78 -2.18
N GLN A 183 8.10 -11.39 -2.82
CA GLN A 183 8.23 -12.34 -3.94
C GLN A 183 8.98 -13.65 -3.55
N MET A 184 9.08 -13.94 -2.26
CA MET A 184 9.72 -15.17 -1.74
C MET A 184 8.76 -16.06 -0.96
N LEU A 185 7.57 -15.55 -0.61
CA LEU A 185 6.56 -16.31 0.13
C LEU A 185 5.72 -17.14 -0.86
N ASP A 186 5.46 -18.40 -0.53
CA ASP A 186 4.43 -19.18 -1.21
C ASP A 186 3.06 -18.70 -0.72
N LEU A 187 2.30 -18.12 -1.64
CA LEU A 187 1.03 -17.47 -1.33
C LEU A 187 0.00 -18.44 -0.72
N ARG A 188 0.03 -19.72 -1.15
CA ARG A 188 -0.92 -20.74 -0.70
C ARG A 188 -0.48 -21.40 0.61
N GLN A 189 0.82 -21.66 0.75
CA GLN A 189 1.38 -22.25 1.96
C GLN A 189 1.52 -21.25 3.12
N ARG A 190 1.52 -19.94 2.81
CA ARG A 190 1.73 -18.85 3.78
C ARG A 190 3.06 -19.00 4.53
N ASP A 191 4.07 -19.50 3.82
CA ASP A 191 5.44 -19.64 4.31
C ASP A 191 6.43 -19.35 3.18
N PHE A 192 7.68 -19.11 3.50
CA PHE A 192 8.72 -18.90 2.50
C PHE A 192 8.84 -20.12 1.58
N SER A 193 8.84 -19.85 0.29
CA SER A 193 8.85 -20.88 -0.74
C SER A 193 10.17 -21.60 -0.79
N ALA A 194 10.20 -22.90 -0.46
CA ALA A 194 11.39 -23.73 -0.57
C ALA A 194 11.95 -23.75 -2.00
N PRO A 195 11.14 -23.90 -3.07
CA PRO A 195 11.63 -23.81 -4.44
C PRO A 195 12.33 -22.48 -4.78
N ILE A 196 11.77 -21.35 -4.37
CA ILE A 196 12.37 -20.02 -4.63
C ILE A 196 13.67 -19.87 -3.86
N LEU A 197 13.67 -20.19 -2.57
CA LEU A 197 14.88 -20.10 -1.75
C LEU A 197 16.00 -21.00 -2.26
N GLN A 198 15.67 -22.24 -2.67
CA GLN A 198 16.63 -23.18 -3.22
C GLN A 198 17.20 -22.67 -4.56
N ALA A 199 16.35 -22.22 -5.46
CA ALA A 199 16.76 -21.71 -6.77
C ALA A 199 17.70 -20.50 -6.65
N THR A 200 17.44 -19.60 -5.69
CA THR A 200 18.23 -18.39 -5.47
C THR A 200 19.39 -18.59 -4.50
N GLY A 201 19.48 -19.76 -3.85
CA GLY A 201 20.52 -20.09 -2.87
C GLY A 201 20.42 -19.26 -1.60
N LEU A 202 19.22 -18.82 -1.23
CA LEU A 202 18.94 -18.08 0.00
C LEU A 202 18.56 -19.06 1.11
N PRO A 203 19.28 -19.09 2.26
CA PRO A 203 19.00 -20.08 3.30
C PRO A 203 17.74 -19.70 4.09
N ARG A 204 16.86 -20.68 4.33
CA ARG A 204 15.61 -20.51 5.12
C ARG A 204 15.87 -19.93 6.53
N ARG A 205 17.02 -20.25 7.12
CA ARG A 205 17.43 -19.77 8.44
C ARG A 205 17.49 -18.24 8.58
N LEU A 206 17.65 -17.53 7.46
CA LEU A 206 17.65 -16.04 7.47
C LEU A 206 16.31 -15.44 7.86
N PHE A 207 15.22 -16.18 7.69
CA PHE A 207 13.89 -15.66 7.90
C PHE A 207 13.34 -16.13 9.23
N PRO A 208 13.18 -15.23 10.24
CA PRO A 208 12.62 -15.57 11.53
C PRO A 208 11.18 -16.08 11.44
N ARG A 209 10.64 -16.55 12.56
CA ARG A 209 9.26 -17.03 12.63
C ARG A 209 8.28 -16.01 12.07
N LEU A 210 7.33 -16.50 11.29
CA LEU A 210 6.23 -15.71 10.75
C LEU A 210 5.21 -15.44 11.86
N VAL A 211 4.71 -14.20 11.92
CA VAL A 211 3.71 -13.75 12.88
C VAL A 211 2.51 -13.19 12.13
N GLU A 212 1.33 -13.72 12.42
CA GLU A 212 0.06 -13.22 11.89
C GLU A 212 -0.26 -11.84 12.48
N ALA A 213 -0.95 -11.01 11.72
CA ALA A 213 -1.46 -9.74 12.22
C ALA A 213 -2.35 -9.94 13.46
N GLY A 214 -2.16 -9.11 14.46
CA GLY A 214 -2.87 -9.22 15.73
C GLY A 214 -2.24 -10.17 16.77
N GLN A 215 -1.21 -10.95 16.39
CA GLN A 215 -0.48 -11.76 17.37
C GLN A 215 0.54 -10.91 18.17
N PRO A 216 0.71 -11.18 19.48
CA PRO A 216 1.75 -10.55 20.26
C PRO A 216 3.16 -10.92 19.78
N ILE A 217 4.04 -9.93 19.67
CA ILE A 217 5.45 -10.10 19.35
C ILE A 217 6.27 -10.21 20.65
N GLY A 218 6.08 -9.26 21.54
CA GLY A 218 6.79 -9.14 22.81
C GLY A 218 6.32 -7.92 23.58
N ALA A 219 7.08 -7.54 24.59
CA ALA A 219 6.80 -6.39 25.43
C ALA A 219 7.83 -5.27 25.20
N LEU A 220 7.40 -4.03 25.32
CA LEU A 220 8.25 -2.85 25.16
C LEU A 220 9.39 -2.87 26.16
N LEU A 221 10.62 -2.88 25.65
CA LEU A 221 11.85 -2.90 26.45
C LEU A 221 12.10 -1.55 27.16
N PRO A 222 12.85 -1.54 28.28
CA PRO A 222 13.15 -0.29 28.99
C PRO A 222 13.82 0.78 28.15
N GLU A 223 14.74 0.41 27.27
CA GLU A 223 15.44 1.35 26.38
C GLU A 223 14.50 2.00 25.36
N ALA A 224 13.65 1.21 24.73
CA ALA A 224 12.66 1.70 23.80
C ALA A 224 11.57 2.54 24.50
N ALA A 225 11.15 2.13 25.69
CA ALA A 225 10.22 2.88 26.53
C ALA A 225 10.79 4.27 26.87
N ALA A 226 12.05 4.34 27.27
CA ALA A 226 12.74 5.60 27.55
C ALA A 226 12.85 6.49 26.30
N LEU A 227 13.19 5.90 25.16
CA LEU A 227 13.28 6.63 23.89
C LEU A 227 11.93 7.25 23.47
N LEU A 228 10.84 6.49 23.60
CA LEU A 228 9.50 6.92 23.19
C LEU A 228 8.75 7.69 24.29
N GLY A 229 9.27 7.75 25.51
CA GLY A 229 8.59 8.38 26.65
C GLY A 229 7.33 7.61 27.08
N LEU A 230 7.37 6.28 27.03
CA LEU A 230 6.26 5.38 27.33
C LEU A 230 6.57 4.49 28.54
N PRO A 231 5.55 3.91 29.20
CA PRO A 231 5.74 2.88 30.21
C PRO A 231 6.41 1.62 29.63
N VAL A 232 7.26 0.97 30.43
CA VAL A 232 7.87 -0.33 30.09
C VAL A 232 6.80 -1.43 30.06
N GLY A 233 6.98 -2.42 29.21
CA GLY A 233 6.18 -3.65 29.22
C GLY A 233 4.88 -3.58 28.44
N ILE A 234 4.60 -2.50 27.72
CA ILE A 234 3.44 -2.42 26.84
C ILE A 234 3.54 -3.52 25.77
N PRO A 235 2.49 -4.32 25.53
CA PRO A 235 2.50 -5.33 24.49
C PRO A 235 2.69 -4.71 23.10
N VAL A 236 3.57 -5.29 22.28
CA VAL A 236 3.74 -4.97 20.87
C VAL A 236 3.06 -6.05 20.06
N ILE A 237 2.10 -5.64 19.22
CA ILE A 237 1.24 -6.51 18.45
C ILE A 237 1.65 -6.44 16.98
N SER A 238 1.77 -7.58 16.32
CA SER A 238 2.13 -7.64 14.89
C SER A 238 1.09 -6.94 14.02
N ALA A 239 1.59 -6.15 13.09
CA ALA A 239 0.86 -5.58 11.97
C ALA A 239 1.68 -5.79 10.68
N GLY A 240 2.33 -4.77 10.12
CA GLY A 240 3.25 -4.91 8.99
C GLY A 240 2.93 -3.97 7.84
N HIS A 241 2.61 -4.52 6.65
CA HIS A 241 2.49 -3.74 5.42
C HIS A 241 1.26 -2.83 5.43
N ASP A 242 1.50 -1.54 5.31
CA ASP A 242 0.50 -0.47 5.43
C ASP A 242 -0.71 -0.65 4.51
N THR A 243 -0.50 -1.12 3.29
CA THR A 243 -1.57 -1.33 2.28
C THR A 243 -2.63 -2.32 2.75
N GLN A 244 -2.24 -3.47 3.35
CA GLN A 244 -3.18 -4.47 3.83
C GLN A 244 -4.02 -3.95 5.01
N PHE A 245 -3.42 -3.14 5.88
CA PHE A 245 -4.13 -2.51 6.99
C PHE A 245 -5.03 -1.37 6.51
N ALA A 246 -4.62 -0.64 5.47
CA ALA A 246 -5.47 0.36 4.83
C ALA A 246 -6.75 -0.26 4.23
N LEU A 247 -6.64 -1.39 3.54
CA LEU A 247 -7.78 -2.12 3.00
C LEU A 247 -8.77 -2.51 4.10
N PHE A 248 -8.26 -3.08 5.19
CA PHE A 248 -9.09 -3.47 6.33
C PHE A 248 -9.69 -2.26 7.04
N GLY A 249 -8.85 -1.24 7.30
CA GLY A 249 -9.24 -0.02 8.00
C GLY A 249 -10.24 0.85 7.24
N ALA A 250 -10.26 0.78 5.92
CA ALA A 250 -11.26 1.46 5.09
C ALA A 250 -12.66 0.85 5.20
N GLY A 251 -12.79 -0.29 5.87
CA GLY A 251 -14.06 -0.98 6.02
C GLY A 251 -14.42 -1.89 4.85
N ALA A 252 -13.48 -2.15 3.95
CA ALA A 252 -13.72 -3.04 2.81
C ALA A 252 -14.07 -4.45 3.24
N GLY A 253 -15.21 -4.94 2.76
CA GLY A 253 -15.66 -6.31 2.93
C GLY A 253 -14.93 -7.28 2.01
N GLN A 254 -15.31 -8.56 2.09
CA GLN A 254 -14.87 -9.54 1.11
C GLN A 254 -15.47 -9.19 -0.26
N ASP A 255 -14.66 -9.33 -1.32
CA ASP A 255 -15.04 -9.09 -2.71
C ASP A 255 -15.53 -7.65 -2.98
N GLU A 256 -15.18 -6.73 -2.11
CA GLU A 256 -15.39 -5.29 -2.28
C GLU A 256 -14.09 -4.63 -2.71
N PRO A 257 -13.97 -4.19 -3.99
CA PRO A 257 -12.77 -3.54 -4.45
C PRO A 257 -12.58 -2.16 -3.81
N VAL A 258 -11.33 -1.85 -3.52
CA VAL A 258 -10.86 -0.55 -3.03
C VAL A 258 -9.97 0.09 -4.07
N LEU A 259 -10.29 1.31 -4.47
CA LEU A 259 -9.48 2.14 -5.34
C LEU A 259 -8.81 3.24 -4.53
N SER A 260 -7.50 3.17 -4.40
CA SER A 260 -6.69 4.28 -3.90
C SER A 260 -6.32 5.17 -5.07
N SER A 261 -6.91 6.37 -5.13
CA SER A 261 -6.73 7.31 -6.24
C SER A 261 -5.78 8.44 -5.85
N GLY A 262 -4.57 8.40 -6.40
CA GLY A 262 -3.50 9.36 -6.26
C GLY A 262 -2.81 9.60 -7.60
N THR A 263 -1.52 9.94 -7.61
CA THR A 263 -0.70 9.99 -8.83
C THR A 263 -0.86 8.71 -9.64
N TRP A 264 -0.82 7.57 -8.95
CA TRP A 264 -1.24 6.27 -9.43
C TRP A 264 -2.62 5.93 -8.87
N GLU A 265 -3.42 5.20 -9.62
CA GLU A 265 -4.54 4.45 -9.09
C GLU A 265 -4.08 3.02 -8.80
N ILE A 266 -4.45 2.54 -7.61
CA ILE A 266 -4.18 1.18 -7.15
C ILE A 266 -5.52 0.57 -6.80
N LEU A 267 -5.93 -0.42 -7.59
CA LEU A 267 -7.17 -1.18 -7.38
C LEU A 267 -6.82 -2.51 -6.73
N MET A 268 -7.36 -2.77 -5.56
CA MET A 268 -7.19 -4.02 -4.82
C MET A 268 -8.52 -4.54 -4.29
N VAL A 269 -8.58 -5.84 -4.04
CA VAL A 269 -9.74 -6.48 -3.43
C VAL A 269 -9.28 -7.46 -2.35
N ARG A 270 -10.13 -7.67 -1.35
CA ARG A 270 -9.95 -8.72 -0.34
C ARG A 270 -10.72 -9.95 -0.79
N SER A 271 -10.05 -10.91 -1.42
CA SER A 271 -10.67 -12.09 -2.03
C SER A 271 -10.35 -13.37 -1.26
N ALA A 272 -11.31 -14.32 -1.23
CA ALA A 272 -11.11 -15.63 -0.65
C ALA A 272 -10.29 -16.56 -1.55
N GLN A 273 -10.10 -16.21 -2.82
CA GLN A 273 -9.34 -16.98 -3.80
C GLN A 273 -8.62 -16.09 -4.80
N VAL A 274 -7.62 -16.64 -5.44
CA VAL A 274 -6.87 -15.98 -6.51
C VAL A 274 -6.37 -17.02 -7.52
N ASP A 275 -6.55 -16.74 -8.80
CA ASP A 275 -5.93 -17.49 -9.88
C ASP A 275 -4.57 -16.85 -10.22
N THR A 276 -3.49 -17.39 -9.66
CA THR A 276 -2.15 -16.88 -9.90
C THR A 276 -1.63 -17.13 -11.31
N SER A 277 -2.16 -18.12 -12.01
CA SER A 277 -1.82 -18.39 -13.42
C SER A 277 -2.39 -17.29 -14.32
N LEU A 278 -3.65 -16.94 -14.10
CA LEU A 278 -4.30 -15.84 -14.82
C LEU A 278 -3.70 -14.48 -14.46
N LEU A 279 -3.34 -14.28 -13.18
CA LEU A 279 -2.66 -13.07 -12.70
C LEU A 279 -1.40 -12.75 -13.54
N CYS A 280 -0.59 -13.79 -13.86
CA CYS A 280 0.63 -13.65 -14.64
C CYS A 280 0.43 -13.19 -16.10
N ASP A 281 -0.79 -13.24 -16.62
CA ASP A 281 -1.09 -12.84 -18.00
C ASP A 281 -1.30 -11.32 -18.13
N TYR A 282 -1.40 -10.60 -16.99
CA TYR A 282 -1.66 -9.18 -16.97
C TYR A 282 -0.48 -8.41 -16.36
N SER A 283 0.11 -7.53 -17.19
CA SER A 283 1.18 -6.63 -16.75
C SER A 283 0.69 -5.67 -15.65
N GLY A 284 1.53 -5.44 -14.64
CA GLY A 284 1.20 -4.57 -13.51
C GLY A 284 0.27 -5.19 -12.47
N SER A 285 -0.14 -6.45 -12.67
CA SER A 285 -0.90 -7.19 -11.67
C SER A 285 0.01 -7.73 -10.57
N THR A 286 -0.53 -7.84 -9.37
CA THR A 286 0.15 -8.42 -8.21
C THR A 286 -0.88 -9.00 -7.25
N CYS A 287 -0.47 -9.92 -6.40
CA CYS A 287 -1.27 -10.40 -5.30
C CYS A 287 -0.40 -10.56 -4.06
N GLU A 288 -0.86 -9.99 -2.96
CA GLU A 288 -0.25 -10.11 -1.65
C GLU A 288 -1.19 -10.82 -0.68
N LEU A 289 -0.68 -11.22 0.48
CA LEU A 289 -1.51 -11.75 1.55
C LEU A 289 -2.30 -10.64 2.23
N ASP A 290 -3.59 -10.89 2.46
CA ASP A 290 -4.42 -10.03 3.30
C ASP A 290 -3.94 -10.02 4.76
N SER A 291 -4.29 -8.98 5.50
CA SER A 291 -4.08 -8.92 6.95
C SER A 291 -4.75 -10.06 7.72
N GLN A 292 -5.77 -10.68 7.15
CA GLN A 292 -6.48 -11.81 7.73
C GLN A 292 -6.15 -13.13 7.05
N PRO A 293 -6.01 -14.23 7.82
CA PRO A 293 -5.82 -15.56 7.28
C PRO A 293 -6.92 -15.98 6.29
N GLY A 294 -6.53 -16.72 5.24
CA GLY A 294 -7.45 -17.25 4.24
C GLY A 294 -7.97 -16.24 3.22
N ARG A 295 -7.36 -15.05 3.19
CA ARG A 295 -7.68 -14.02 2.20
C ARG A 295 -6.44 -13.57 1.46
N TYR A 296 -6.66 -13.07 0.24
CA TYR A 296 -5.66 -12.59 -0.69
C TYR A 296 -6.03 -11.19 -1.15
N ASN A 297 -5.01 -10.40 -1.52
CA ASN A 297 -5.20 -9.05 -2.07
C ASN A 297 -4.69 -8.98 -3.51
N PRO A 298 -5.38 -9.56 -4.50
CA PRO A 298 -5.05 -9.29 -5.88
C PRO A 298 -5.33 -7.84 -6.22
N GLY A 299 -4.46 -7.25 -7.04
CA GLY A 299 -4.54 -5.85 -7.39
C GLY A 299 -3.84 -5.51 -8.70
N MET A 300 -4.12 -4.30 -9.17
CA MET A 300 -3.54 -3.69 -10.37
C MET A 300 -3.27 -2.22 -10.10
N GLN A 301 -2.28 -1.66 -10.79
CA GLN A 301 -1.93 -0.24 -10.66
C GLN A 301 -1.65 0.37 -12.03
N TRP A 302 -1.95 1.65 -12.18
CA TRP A 302 -1.69 2.44 -13.38
C TRP A 302 -1.55 3.93 -13.05
N LEU A 303 -0.91 4.68 -13.94
CA LEU A 303 -0.78 6.12 -13.80
C LEU A 303 -2.14 6.78 -14.05
N ALA A 304 -2.60 7.62 -13.12
CA ALA A 304 -3.94 8.22 -13.17
C ALA A 304 -3.94 9.73 -12.95
N SER A 305 -3.93 10.23 -11.71
CA SER A 305 -3.85 11.69 -11.50
C SER A 305 -2.57 12.30 -12.07
N GLY A 306 -1.51 11.50 -12.25
CA GLY A 306 -0.32 11.91 -12.99
C GLY A 306 -0.60 12.28 -14.46
N VAL A 307 -1.52 11.55 -15.12
CA VAL A 307 -2.01 11.89 -16.47
C VAL A 307 -2.78 13.21 -16.43
N LEU A 308 -3.67 13.39 -15.44
CA LEU A 308 -4.45 14.63 -15.30
C LEU A 308 -3.55 15.84 -15.03
N GLU A 309 -2.51 15.68 -14.23
CA GLU A 309 -1.52 16.73 -13.98
C GLU A 309 -0.73 17.06 -15.26
N TRP A 310 -0.39 16.06 -16.05
CA TRP A 310 0.24 16.28 -17.35
C TRP A 310 -0.68 17.05 -18.30
N VAL A 311 -1.97 16.68 -18.41
CA VAL A 311 -2.98 17.40 -19.20
C VAL A 311 -3.12 18.84 -18.74
N ARG A 312 -3.16 19.07 -17.41
CA ARG A 312 -3.21 20.40 -16.83
C ARG A 312 -2.04 21.27 -17.28
N LYS A 313 -0.81 20.75 -17.18
CA LYS A 313 0.42 21.46 -17.58
C LYS A 313 0.46 21.81 -19.06
N LEU A 314 -0.18 21.00 -19.90
CA LEU A 314 -0.24 21.27 -21.35
C LEU A 314 -1.21 22.38 -21.71
N LEU A 315 -2.36 22.48 -21.02
CA LEU A 315 -3.52 23.23 -21.50
C LEU A 315 -3.92 24.41 -20.59
N TRP A 316 -3.40 24.48 -19.36
CA TRP A 316 -3.67 25.55 -18.41
C TRP A 316 -2.38 26.10 -17.82
N SER A 317 -2.46 27.33 -17.28
CA SER A 317 -1.37 27.88 -16.47
C SER A 317 -1.21 27.12 -15.14
N ALA A 318 0.01 27.15 -14.58
CA ALA A 318 0.36 26.38 -13.37
C ALA A 318 -0.47 26.80 -12.14
N ASP A 319 -0.96 28.01 -12.09
CA ASP A 319 -1.74 28.61 -11.03
C ASP A 319 -3.26 28.44 -11.20
N THR A 320 -3.72 27.82 -12.32
CA THR A 320 -5.14 27.55 -12.55
C THR A 320 -5.66 26.55 -11.50
N PRO A 321 -6.72 26.91 -10.73
CA PRO A 321 -7.32 25.98 -9.78
C PRO A 321 -7.88 24.74 -10.46
N TRP A 322 -7.77 23.60 -9.82
CA TRP A 322 -8.35 22.33 -10.32
C TRP A 322 -9.85 22.44 -10.59
N GLN A 323 -10.58 23.22 -9.78
CA GLN A 323 -12.01 23.42 -9.96
C GLN A 323 -12.36 24.01 -11.34
N THR A 324 -11.52 24.92 -11.85
CA THR A 324 -11.71 25.49 -13.19
C THR A 324 -11.69 24.41 -14.29
N LEU A 325 -10.73 23.47 -14.20
CA LEU A 325 -10.64 22.34 -15.14
C LEU A 325 -11.89 21.45 -15.06
N ILE A 326 -12.32 21.18 -13.82
CA ILE A 326 -13.51 20.37 -13.55
C ILE A 326 -14.77 21.03 -14.13
N ASP A 327 -14.95 22.34 -13.89
CA ASP A 327 -16.11 23.11 -14.39
C ASP A 327 -16.15 23.16 -15.92
N GLU A 328 -15.00 23.37 -16.57
CA GLU A 328 -14.89 23.34 -18.02
C GLU A 328 -15.23 21.96 -18.61
N ALA A 329 -14.75 20.89 -17.97
CA ALA A 329 -15.07 19.52 -18.40
C ALA A 329 -16.53 19.13 -18.11
N GLN A 330 -17.12 19.64 -17.02
CA GLN A 330 -18.52 19.39 -16.68
C GLN A 330 -19.49 20.04 -17.67
N ALA A 331 -19.10 21.14 -18.28
CA ALA A 331 -19.87 21.80 -19.32
C ALA A 331 -19.90 21.00 -20.65
N ILE A 332 -19.01 20.03 -20.81
CA ILE A 332 -18.96 19.15 -21.98
C ILE A 332 -19.83 17.93 -21.74
N PRO A 333 -20.71 17.53 -22.67
CA PRO A 333 -21.55 16.36 -22.50
C PRO A 333 -20.75 15.06 -22.42
N PRO A 334 -21.33 13.99 -21.86
CA PRO A 334 -20.76 12.65 -21.90
C PRO A 334 -20.31 12.23 -23.30
N GLY A 335 -19.19 11.52 -23.37
CA GLY A 335 -18.55 11.15 -24.64
C GLY A 335 -17.69 12.26 -25.25
N ALA A 336 -17.55 13.41 -24.57
CA ALA A 336 -16.73 14.55 -24.97
C ALA A 336 -16.88 14.94 -26.46
N GLN A 337 -18.11 14.80 -26.98
CA GLN A 337 -18.45 15.07 -28.41
C GLN A 337 -17.53 14.34 -29.40
N GLY A 338 -17.16 13.09 -29.07
CA GLY A 338 -16.33 12.23 -29.90
C GLY A 338 -14.82 12.35 -29.65
N VAL A 339 -14.38 13.28 -28.81
CA VAL A 339 -12.98 13.34 -28.37
C VAL A 339 -12.73 12.20 -27.37
N ARG A 340 -11.72 11.38 -27.63
CA ARG A 340 -11.32 10.25 -26.77
C ARG A 340 -9.85 10.35 -26.43
N MET A 341 -9.47 9.91 -25.24
CA MET A 341 -8.08 9.84 -24.84
C MET A 341 -7.67 8.40 -24.53
N GLN A 342 -6.56 7.98 -25.10
CA GLN A 342 -5.85 6.78 -24.74
C GLN A 342 -4.80 7.14 -23.68
N CYS A 343 -5.01 6.70 -22.44
CA CYS A 343 -4.32 7.23 -21.25
C CYS A 343 -3.01 6.51 -20.89
N ASP A 344 -2.66 5.43 -21.58
CA ASP A 344 -1.44 4.67 -21.29
C ASP A 344 -0.18 5.35 -21.84
N LEU A 345 0.20 6.44 -21.19
CA LEU A 345 1.35 7.27 -21.58
C LEU A 345 2.71 6.61 -21.32
N LEU A 346 2.76 5.54 -20.52
CA LEU A 346 4.01 4.87 -20.17
C LEU A 346 4.34 3.70 -21.11
N ALA A 347 3.36 2.98 -21.58
CA ALA A 347 3.54 1.77 -22.36
C ALA A 347 3.13 1.90 -23.83
N SER A 348 2.18 2.79 -24.17
CA SER A 348 1.66 2.93 -25.52
C SER A 348 2.36 4.05 -26.29
N GLN A 349 2.87 3.71 -27.51
CA GLN A 349 3.35 4.71 -28.47
C GLN A 349 2.22 5.51 -29.12
N HIS A 350 0.96 5.11 -28.89
CA HIS A 350 -0.23 5.72 -29.48
C HIS A 350 -1.12 6.43 -28.44
N ALA A 351 -0.58 6.70 -27.25
CA ALA A 351 -1.29 7.47 -26.23
C ALA A 351 -1.52 8.91 -26.69
N GLY A 352 -2.68 9.47 -26.36
CA GLY A 352 -3.07 10.82 -26.74
C GLY A 352 -4.55 10.93 -27.10
N TRP A 353 -4.94 12.05 -27.69
CA TRP A 353 -6.32 12.32 -28.06
C TRP A 353 -6.61 12.00 -29.53
N GLN A 354 -7.82 11.54 -29.76
CA GLN A 354 -8.41 11.26 -31.08
C GLN A 354 -9.75 11.97 -31.17
N GLY A 355 -10.29 12.15 -32.42
CA GLY A 355 -11.59 12.80 -32.66
C GLY A 355 -11.57 14.33 -32.47
N VAL A 356 -10.40 14.93 -32.54
CA VAL A 356 -10.21 16.39 -32.39
C VAL A 356 -10.68 17.12 -33.61
N THR A 357 -11.44 18.21 -33.43
CA THR A 357 -11.95 19.10 -34.48
C THR A 357 -11.60 20.56 -34.16
N LEU A 358 -11.90 21.48 -35.05
CA LEU A 358 -11.72 22.91 -34.79
C LEU A 358 -12.61 23.46 -33.67
N ASN A 359 -13.66 22.75 -33.29
CA ASN A 359 -14.55 23.12 -32.19
C ASN A 359 -14.11 22.54 -30.85
N THR A 360 -13.07 21.71 -30.83
CA THR A 360 -12.53 21.09 -29.59
C THR A 360 -11.90 22.14 -28.71
N THR A 361 -12.32 22.18 -27.44
CA THR A 361 -11.76 23.04 -26.41
C THR A 361 -10.95 22.23 -25.40
N ARG A 362 -10.19 22.89 -24.52
CA ARG A 362 -9.45 22.22 -23.44
C ARG A 362 -10.38 21.45 -22.48
N GLY A 363 -11.63 21.90 -22.30
CA GLY A 363 -12.65 21.16 -21.54
C GLY A 363 -12.93 19.78 -22.13
N HIS A 364 -12.99 19.66 -23.47
CA HIS A 364 -13.12 18.35 -24.15
C HIS A 364 -11.92 17.45 -23.86
N PHE A 365 -10.69 17.97 -23.92
CA PHE A 365 -9.49 17.21 -23.66
C PHE A 365 -9.45 16.67 -22.23
N TYR A 366 -9.80 17.51 -21.24
CA TYR A 366 -9.83 17.08 -19.85
C TYR A 366 -10.98 16.09 -19.58
N ARG A 367 -12.16 16.33 -20.13
CA ARG A 367 -13.30 15.39 -20.08
C ARG A 367 -12.92 14.03 -20.66
N ALA A 368 -12.31 14.01 -21.84
CA ALA A 368 -11.86 12.78 -22.50
C ALA A 368 -10.79 12.05 -21.67
N ALA A 369 -9.92 12.75 -20.95
CA ALA A 369 -8.96 12.16 -20.04
C ALA A 369 -9.64 11.48 -18.83
N LEU A 370 -10.62 12.14 -18.21
CA LEU A 370 -11.40 11.56 -17.11
C LEU A 370 -12.16 10.31 -17.55
N GLU A 371 -12.76 10.35 -18.74
CA GLU A 371 -13.50 9.21 -19.32
C GLU A 371 -12.55 8.06 -19.68
N GLY A 372 -11.42 8.34 -20.33
CA GLY A 372 -10.43 7.33 -20.72
C GLY A 372 -9.81 6.62 -19.50
N LEU A 373 -9.48 7.34 -18.42
CA LEU A 373 -9.03 6.76 -17.17
C LEU A 373 -10.12 5.90 -16.49
N SER A 374 -11.38 6.30 -16.62
CA SER A 374 -12.51 5.53 -16.07
C SER A 374 -12.79 4.26 -16.89
N ASP A 375 -12.59 4.30 -18.20
CA ASP A 375 -12.64 3.11 -19.07
C ASP A 375 -11.51 2.13 -18.72
N GLN A 376 -10.32 2.63 -18.44
CA GLN A 376 -9.18 1.83 -17.99
C GLN A 376 -9.47 1.17 -16.63
N LEU A 377 -10.05 1.91 -15.69
CA LEU A 377 -10.51 1.36 -14.41
C LEU A 377 -11.51 0.23 -14.61
N ALA A 378 -12.49 0.40 -15.51
CA ALA A 378 -13.49 -0.63 -15.78
C ALA A 378 -12.86 -1.91 -16.35
N GLN A 379 -11.89 -1.79 -17.24
CA GLN A 379 -11.13 -2.93 -17.77
C GLN A 379 -10.35 -3.65 -16.68
N HIS A 380 -9.66 -2.90 -15.81
CA HIS A 380 -8.90 -3.48 -14.69
C HIS A 380 -9.79 -4.16 -13.67
N LEU A 381 -10.98 -3.59 -13.38
CA LEU A 381 -11.93 -4.22 -12.48
C LEU A 381 -12.44 -5.55 -13.04
N GLN A 382 -12.80 -5.60 -14.33
CA GLN A 382 -13.21 -6.85 -14.98
C GLN A 382 -12.12 -7.92 -14.95
N THR A 383 -10.87 -7.51 -15.13
CA THR A 383 -9.72 -8.40 -15.01
C THR A 383 -9.58 -8.95 -13.59
N LEU A 384 -9.69 -8.06 -12.60
CA LEU A 384 -9.57 -8.43 -11.19
C LEU A 384 -10.73 -9.35 -10.74
N GLU A 385 -11.93 -9.13 -11.24
CA GLU A 385 -13.08 -10.02 -11.01
C GLU A 385 -12.80 -11.45 -11.50
N LYS A 386 -12.15 -11.60 -12.67
CA LYS A 386 -11.76 -12.91 -13.18
C LYS A 386 -10.66 -13.56 -12.33
N ILE A 387 -9.63 -12.79 -11.96
CA ILE A 387 -8.51 -13.28 -11.13
C ILE A 387 -8.97 -13.73 -9.76
N GLY A 388 -9.85 -12.95 -9.12
CA GLY A 388 -10.36 -13.21 -7.77
C GLY A 388 -11.61 -14.07 -7.71
N GLY A 389 -12.26 -14.35 -8.87
CA GLY A 389 -13.49 -15.15 -8.94
C GLY A 389 -14.68 -14.50 -8.23
N PHE A 390 -14.84 -13.17 -8.34
CA PHE A 390 -15.90 -12.39 -7.70
C PHE A 390 -16.63 -11.48 -8.68
N ARG A 391 -17.68 -10.84 -8.22
CA ARG A 391 -18.37 -9.77 -8.92
C ARG A 391 -18.56 -8.58 -7.98
N ALA A 392 -18.01 -7.44 -8.37
CA ALA A 392 -18.13 -6.21 -7.59
C ALA A 392 -19.57 -5.69 -7.60
N LYS A 393 -20.08 -5.29 -6.42
CA LYS A 393 -21.39 -4.66 -6.26
C LYS A 393 -21.29 -3.17 -6.02
N GLU A 394 -20.19 -2.73 -5.48
CA GLU A 394 -19.82 -1.34 -5.25
C GLU A 394 -18.30 -1.21 -5.23
N LEU A 395 -17.76 -0.01 -5.35
CA LEU A 395 -16.34 0.28 -5.25
C LEU A 395 -16.11 1.32 -4.17
N LEU A 396 -15.21 1.01 -3.24
CA LEU A 396 -14.73 1.95 -2.23
C LEU A 396 -13.59 2.79 -2.79
N LEU A 397 -13.73 4.11 -2.75
CA LEU A 397 -12.75 5.06 -3.25
C LEU A 397 -12.14 5.86 -2.11
N VAL A 398 -10.80 5.88 -2.07
CA VAL A 398 -10.00 6.65 -1.12
C VAL A 398 -8.92 7.44 -1.85
N GLY A 399 -8.27 8.37 -1.15
CA GLY A 399 -7.15 9.15 -1.68
C GLY A 399 -7.56 10.48 -2.31
N GLY A 400 -6.56 11.26 -2.74
CA GLY A 400 -6.76 12.64 -3.19
C GLY A 400 -7.63 12.80 -4.44
N GLY A 401 -7.62 11.81 -5.33
CA GLY A 401 -8.44 11.80 -6.55
C GLY A 401 -9.94 11.74 -6.27
N SER A 402 -10.33 11.26 -5.09
CA SER A 402 -11.74 11.21 -4.65
C SER A 402 -12.40 12.59 -4.48
N ARG A 403 -11.61 13.65 -4.44
CA ARG A 403 -12.11 15.03 -4.34
C ARG A 403 -12.74 15.53 -5.64
N ASN A 404 -12.44 14.90 -6.78
CA ASN A 404 -13.03 15.24 -8.08
C ASN A 404 -14.39 14.57 -8.24
N ALA A 405 -15.47 15.28 -7.89
CA ALA A 405 -16.84 14.76 -7.92
C ALA A 405 -17.28 14.37 -9.34
N LEU A 406 -16.86 15.13 -10.37
CA LEU A 406 -17.15 14.80 -11.77
C LEU A 406 -16.52 13.45 -12.16
N TRP A 407 -15.26 13.23 -11.79
CA TRP A 407 -14.57 11.98 -12.09
C TRP A 407 -15.19 10.80 -11.33
N ASN A 408 -15.59 11.00 -10.08
CA ASN A 408 -16.30 9.99 -9.30
C ASN A 408 -17.62 9.58 -9.97
N GLN A 409 -18.37 10.55 -10.48
CA GLN A 409 -19.62 10.26 -11.20
C GLN A 409 -19.36 9.53 -12.53
N ILE A 410 -18.34 9.93 -13.28
CA ILE A 410 -17.92 9.24 -14.51
C ILE A 410 -17.52 7.80 -14.21
N LYS A 411 -16.75 7.56 -13.15
CA LYS A 411 -16.39 6.21 -12.67
C LYS A 411 -17.63 5.38 -12.38
N ALA A 412 -18.58 5.91 -11.61
CA ALA A 412 -19.84 5.22 -11.30
C ALA A 412 -20.60 4.83 -12.57
N ASN A 413 -20.73 5.75 -13.50
CA ASN A 413 -21.42 5.51 -14.78
C ASN A 413 -20.72 4.43 -15.60
N ARG A 414 -19.39 4.48 -15.73
CA ARG A 414 -18.59 3.52 -16.51
C ARG A 414 -18.58 2.11 -15.90
N LEU A 415 -18.53 2.02 -14.57
CA LEU A 415 -18.55 0.73 -13.88
C LEU A 415 -19.96 0.13 -13.77
N GLY A 416 -21.00 0.95 -13.85
CA GLY A 416 -22.39 0.52 -13.66
C GLY A 416 -22.69 0.08 -12.22
N ILE A 417 -21.84 0.45 -11.26
CA ILE A 417 -21.98 0.18 -9.83
C ILE A 417 -21.72 1.46 -9.01
N PRO A 418 -22.30 1.58 -7.80
CA PRO A 418 -22.05 2.76 -6.98
C PRO A 418 -20.60 2.85 -6.55
N ILE A 419 -20.10 4.10 -6.50
CA ILE A 419 -18.84 4.46 -5.88
C ILE A 419 -19.15 5.04 -4.51
N LYS A 420 -18.58 4.45 -3.45
CA LYS A 420 -18.63 5.02 -2.11
C LYS A 420 -17.27 5.62 -1.75
N VAL A 421 -17.26 6.89 -1.39
CA VAL A 421 -16.07 7.65 -1.07
C VAL A 421 -15.91 7.74 0.44
N LEU A 422 -14.74 7.37 0.93
CA LEU A 422 -14.33 7.59 2.31
C LEU A 422 -13.34 8.76 2.32
N ASP A 423 -13.80 9.91 2.79
CA ASP A 423 -13.00 11.13 2.82
C ASP A 423 -12.09 11.18 4.05
N ASP A 424 -10.88 11.71 3.87
CA ASP A 424 -9.90 12.07 4.90
C ASP A 424 -9.67 11.02 6.01
N ALA A 425 -9.85 9.73 5.68
CA ALA A 425 -9.69 8.65 6.62
C ALA A 425 -8.23 8.20 6.73
N GLU A 426 -7.77 8.04 7.96
CA GLU A 426 -6.49 7.42 8.30
C GLU A 426 -6.63 5.89 8.28
N THR A 427 -6.83 5.33 7.08
CA THR A 427 -7.24 3.91 6.92
C THR A 427 -6.18 2.94 7.39
N THR A 428 -4.89 3.19 7.13
CA THR A 428 -3.78 2.38 7.63
C THR A 428 -3.76 2.34 9.15
N VAL A 429 -3.83 3.50 9.77
CA VAL A 429 -3.80 3.66 11.24
C VAL A 429 -5.03 3.01 11.86
N ALA A 430 -6.20 3.22 11.28
CA ALA A 430 -7.44 2.58 11.73
C ALA A 430 -7.35 1.05 11.69
N GLY A 431 -6.88 0.48 10.58
CA GLY A 431 -6.71 -0.97 10.45
C GLY A 431 -5.69 -1.53 11.45
N ALA A 432 -4.54 -0.90 11.59
CA ALA A 432 -3.53 -1.30 12.56
C ALA A 432 -4.06 -1.26 14.01
N ALA A 433 -4.84 -0.23 14.37
CA ALA A 433 -5.46 -0.12 15.69
C ALA A 433 -6.47 -1.24 15.94
N MET A 434 -7.29 -1.61 14.94
CA MET A 434 -8.25 -2.72 15.05
C MET A 434 -7.55 -4.05 15.37
N PHE A 435 -6.44 -4.34 14.70
CA PHE A 435 -5.60 -5.51 14.99
C PHE A 435 -4.90 -5.39 16.34
N GLY A 436 -4.51 -4.20 16.74
CA GLY A 436 -3.97 -3.92 18.08
C GLY A 436 -4.98 -4.24 19.19
N TRP A 437 -6.21 -3.76 19.07
CA TRP A 437 -7.30 -4.05 20.01
C TRP A 437 -7.64 -5.53 20.07
N TYR A 438 -7.66 -6.21 18.95
CA TYR A 438 -7.79 -7.66 18.91
C TYR A 438 -6.62 -8.36 19.64
N GLY A 439 -5.39 -7.93 19.35
CA GLY A 439 -4.18 -8.54 19.91
C GLY A 439 -4.01 -8.38 21.43
N VAL A 440 -4.56 -7.34 22.02
CA VAL A 440 -4.60 -7.16 23.48
C VAL A 440 -5.82 -7.81 24.15
N GLY A 441 -6.65 -8.50 23.37
CA GLY A 441 -7.81 -9.26 23.87
C GLY A 441 -9.04 -8.45 24.19
N GLU A 442 -9.13 -7.20 23.71
CA GLU A 442 -10.33 -6.37 23.88
C GLU A 442 -11.50 -6.87 23.03
N PHE A 443 -11.23 -7.38 21.83
CA PHE A 443 -12.20 -7.99 20.93
C PHE A 443 -11.77 -9.40 20.55
N SER A 444 -12.72 -10.26 20.21
CA SER A 444 -12.45 -11.65 19.83
C SER A 444 -12.01 -11.79 18.36
N SER A 445 -12.15 -10.74 17.56
CA SER A 445 -11.66 -10.68 16.17
C SER A 445 -11.39 -9.24 15.73
N PRO A 446 -10.58 -9.04 14.69
CA PRO A 446 -10.39 -7.71 14.09
C PRO A 446 -11.70 -7.12 13.55
N GLU A 447 -12.62 -7.96 13.05
CA GLU A 447 -13.93 -7.51 12.55
C GLU A 447 -14.81 -6.94 13.66
N GLN A 448 -14.74 -7.50 14.87
CA GLN A 448 -15.46 -6.93 16.01
C GLN A 448 -14.92 -5.55 16.37
N ALA A 449 -13.60 -5.37 16.33
CA ALA A 449 -12.99 -4.05 16.49
C ALA A 449 -13.44 -3.09 15.40
N ARG A 450 -13.46 -3.53 14.14
CA ARG A 450 -13.93 -2.72 13.00
C ARG A 450 -15.41 -2.35 13.12
N ALA A 451 -16.24 -3.22 13.65
CA ALA A 451 -17.68 -2.96 13.87
C ALA A 451 -17.96 -1.83 14.87
N GLN A 452 -16.96 -1.42 15.67
CA GLN A 452 -17.09 -0.27 16.59
C GLN A 452 -16.91 1.07 15.87
N VAL A 453 -16.37 1.08 14.66
CA VAL A 453 -16.06 2.30 13.91
C VAL A 453 -17.27 2.75 13.10
N ALA A 454 -17.65 4.02 13.24
CA ALA A 454 -18.72 4.63 12.48
C ALA A 454 -18.15 5.20 11.16
N TYR A 455 -18.25 4.43 10.08
CA TYR A 455 -17.87 4.92 8.76
C TYR A 455 -18.90 5.87 8.18
N ARG A 456 -18.42 6.92 7.51
CA ARG A 456 -19.27 7.88 6.79
C ARG A 456 -18.82 7.91 5.34
N TYR A 457 -19.70 7.48 4.44
CA TYR A 457 -19.44 7.42 3.02
C TYR A 457 -20.32 8.42 2.27
N ARG A 458 -19.74 9.04 1.23
CA ARG A 458 -20.51 9.73 0.18
C ARG A 458 -20.68 8.77 -0.99
N TYR A 459 -21.88 8.72 -1.57
CA TYR A 459 -22.21 7.82 -2.67
C TYR A 459 -22.37 8.56 -3.99
N PHE A 460 -21.84 7.99 -5.05
CA PHE A 460 -22.08 8.35 -6.44
C PHE A 460 -22.74 7.14 -7.10
N TRP A 461 -24.02 7.30 -7.43
CA TRP A 461 -24.78 6.24 -8.06
C TRP A 461 -24.66 6.32 -9.56
N PRO A 462 -24.64 5.18 -10.30
CA PRO A 462 -24.68 5.19 -11.75
C PRO A 462 -25.92 5.94 -12.23
N GLN A 463 -25.71 6.84 -13.19
CA GLN A 463 -26.78 7.57 -13.86
C GLN A 463 -26.91 6.95 -15.25
N THR A 464 -28.14 6.69 -15.70
CA THR A 464 -28.40 6.37 -17.10
C THR A 464 -28.02 7.59 -17.93
N GLU A 465 -26.99 7.48 -18.75
CA GLU A 465 -26.71 8.49 -19.77
C GLU A 465 -27.94 8.52 -20.71
N PRO A 466 -28.49 9.70 -21.05
CA PRO A 466 -29.51 9.77 -22.08
C PRO A 466 -28.92 9.13 -23.34
N GLU A 467 -29.61 8.13 -23.89
CA GLU A 467 -29.24 7.53 -25.17
C GLU A 467 -29.06 8.67 -26.15
N LEU A 468 -27.89 8.78 -26.76
CA LEU A 468 -27.69 9.61 -27.93
C LEU A 468 -28.63 9.04 -29.01
N ILE A 469 -29.75 9.70 -29.19
CA ILE A 469 -30.59 9.44 -30.35
C ILE A 469 -29.71 9.83 -31.52
N GLU A 470 -29.15 8.84 -32.22
CA GLU A 470 -28.62 9.05 -33.57
C GLU A 470 -29.76 9.55 -34.43
N GLU A 471 -29.81 10.86 -34.64
CA GLU A 471 -30.62 11.39 -35.74
C GLU A 471 -30.00 10.91 -37.04
N ALA A 472 -30.73 10.04 -37.73
CA ALA A 472 -30.40 9.42 -39.00
C ALA A 472 -30.39 10.45 -40.12
#